data_70192d8c95af86092aa60919b0c0f18a
#
_entry.id   70192d8c95af86092aa60919b0c0f18a
#
_cell.length_a   1.000
_cell.length_b   1.000
_cell.length_c   1.000
_cell.angle_alpha   90.00
_cell.angle_beta   90.00
_cell.angle_gamma   90.00
#
_symmetry.space_group_name_H-M   'P 1'
#
loop_
_entity.id
_entity.type
_entity.pdbx_description
1 polymer ?
#
loop_
_entity_poly.entity_id
_entity_poly.type
_entity_poly.pdbx_seq_one_letter_code
_entity_poly.pdbx_strand_id
1 'polypeptide(L)'
;MFMARTESRPLQTRRVRGAGAAPACGCVAHGPAMRWAHRRLETDLLHRLAAGGQAEASRPFGAFRADSAFMGEPLACAKPLVLTNIRLFDGVTAALRDGLCVRIEGNRVADIQPAGARQEGVEYLDCGGRVLMPGLIDAHWHSMLCGISQLAAMTADTPYIHLNAAHQAQNTLMRGFTSVRDAGGPSFSLKRAIDEGLVHGPRIFPSGAMVSQTGGHGDFRMPYEVPSRPDVLSHPEAAGICAIANGHDEVLRRAREQLMLGASQLKLMAGGGVTSLYDPLTSVQFTEEELRAGVQAAADWGTYVMVHVYGAQGIQRALRAGVRSIEHGQLADEETVRMMADHGAWWSLQPFFGDDDANPHADPRSHAKQQMVAEGTERAYAMAQQFNIQTAWGTDILFAPDKLERHGHMLAKLTRLYAPLDLLRMATGQNGQLLGMSGARNPYGASVGSIVAGSLADLLVVDGDPSRNLDFLTEPQSNLRLIMKDGKIYKNALA
;
A
#
# COMPACT_ATOMS: atom_id res chain seq x y z
N MET A 1 23.89 -58.61 45.86
CA MET A 1 25.17 -59.24 45.75
C MET A 1 25.76 -58.89 44.42
N PHE A 2 26.93 -58.32 44.43
CA PHE A 2 27.87 -57.74 43.46
C PHE A 2 27.82 -56.23 43.29
N MET A 3 28.66 -55.59 44.11
CA MET A 3 29.25 -54.27 43.89
C MET A 3 30.29 -54.35 42.80
N ALA A 4 30.31 -53.36 41.89
CA ALA A 4 31.45 -53.06 41.07
C ALA A 4 31.85 -51.58 41.23
N ARG A 5 33.07 -51.37 41.67
CA ARG A 5 33.70 -50.08 41.95
C ARG A 5 34.02 -49.39 40.60
N THR A 6 33.74 -48.11 40.48
CA THR A 6 34.23 -47.23 39.43
C THR A 6 35.46 -46.49 39.91
N GLU A 7 36.62 -46.76 39.30
CA GLU A 7 37.84 -46.00 39.46
C GLU A 7 37.81 -44.76 38.57
N SER A 8 38.07 -43.61 39.16
CA SER A 8 38.27 -42.33 38.49
C SER A 8 39.71 -42.24 37.94
N ARG A 9 39.84 -42.01 36.63
CA ARG A 9 41.11 -41.59 36.01
C ARG A 9 41.08 -40.09 35.70
N PRO A 10 42.20 -39.36 35.94
CA PRO A 10 42.28 -37.91 35.68
C PRO A 10 42.43 -37.61 34.19
N LEU A 11 41.70 -36.56 33.75
CA LEU A 11 41.81 -35.98 32.40
C LEU A 11 43.19 -35.33 32.17
N GLN A 12 43.99 -35.89 31.29
CA GLN A 12 45.18 -35.25 30.74
C GLN A 12 44.80 -34.18 29.75
N THR A 13 45.18 -32.95 30.02
CA THR A 13 45.08 -31.82 29.08
C THR A 13 46.13 -31.99 27.96
N ARG A 14 45.67 -32.32 26.76
CA ARG A 14 46.49 -32.25 25.55
C ARG A 14 46.40 -30.84 24.96
N ARG A 15 47.51 -30.10 25.01
CA ARG A 15 47.70 -28.89 24.19
C ARG A 15 47.67 -29.29 22.71
N VAL A 16 46.69 -28.81 21.96
CA VAL A 16 46.70 -28.88 20.49
C VAL A 16 47.34 -27.60 19.95
N ARG A 17 48.55 -27.76 19.38
CA ARG A 17 49.17 -26.75 18.50
C ARG A 17 48.61 -26.97 17.09
N GLY A 18 48.32 -25.88 16.39
CA GLY A 18 48.08 -25.88 14.96
C GLY A 18 46.75 -25.26 14.57
N ALA A 19 46.77 -23.98 14.30
CA ALA A 19 45.71 -23.30 13.59
C ALA A 19 45.70 -23.75 12.13
N GLY A 20 44.94 -24.77 11.81
CA GLY A 20 44.53 -25.05 10.45
C GLY A 20 43.28 -24.24 10.15
N ALA A 21 43.33 -23.40 9.13
CA ALA A 21 42.19 -22.65 8.65
C ALA A 21 41.04 -23.61 8.29
N ALA A 22 39.92 -23.50 8.95
CA ALA A 22 38.70 -24.21 8.56
C ALA A 22 38.31 -23.76 7.13
N PRO A 23 37.85 -24.69 6.28
CA PRO A 23 37.40 -24.32 4.94
C PRO A 23 36.20 -23.37 5.08
N ALA A 24 36.31 -22.21 4.43
CA ALA A 24 35.24 -21.23 4.39
C ALA A 24 33.98 -21.87 3.80
N CYS A 25 32.91 -21.90 4.57
CA CYS A 25 31.57 -22.28 4.09
C CYS A 25 31.20 -21.34 2.94
N GLY A 26 30.99 -21.89 1.73
CA GLY A 26 30.64 -21.13 0.52
C GLY A 26 29.22 -20.63 0.49
N CYS A 27 28.68 -20.13 1.62
CA CYS A 27 27.36 -19.56 1.69
C CYS A 27 27.33 -18.22 0.95
N VAL A 28 26.31 -18.02 0.15
CA VAL A 28 25.99 -16.79 -0.63
C VAL A 28 26.01 -15.51 0.22
N ALA A 29 25.87 -15.64 1.54
CA ALA A 29 25.95 -14.55 2.53
C ALA A 29 27.29 -13.78 2.54
N HIS A 30 28.34 -14.26 1.90
CA HIS A 30 29.66 -13.66 1.89
C HIS A 30 30.08 -13.11 0.53
N GLY A 31 29.17 -12.89 -0.38
CA GLY A 31 29.44 -12.27 -1.67
C GLY A 31 30.06 -10.86 -1.53
N PRO A 32 30.75 -10.36 -2.57
CA PRO A 32 31.44 -9.06 -2.54
C PRO A 32 30.53 -7.90 -2.13
N ALA A 33 29.27 -7.91 -2.54
CA ALA A 33 28.28 -6.90 -2.22
C ALA A 33 27.92 -6.88 -0.72
N MET A 34 27.77 -8.04 -0.09
CA MET A 34 27.49 -8.14 1.35
C MET A 34 28.70 -7.76 2.20
N ARG A 35 29.90 -8.11 1.78
CA ARG A 35 31.14 -7.66 2.46
C ARG A 35 31.34 -6.16 2.34
N TRP A 36 30.94 -5.56 1.23
CA TRP A 36 30.98 -4.12 1.03
C TRP A 36 29.95 -3.41 1.93
N ALA A 37 28.72 -3.90 1.98
CA ALA A 37 27.67 -3.36 2.84
C ALA A 37 28.03 -3.47 4.33
N HIS A 38 28.59 -4.60 4.76
CA HIS A 38 29.00 -4.81 6.16
C HIS A 38 30.14 -3.87 6.56
N ARG A 39 31.17 -3.70 5.73
CA ARG A 39 32.26 -2.76 5.99
C ARG A 39 31.80 -1.31 6.05
N ARG A 40 30.84 -0.94 5.21
CA ARG A 40 30.29 0.42 5.21
C ARG A 40 29.48 0.71 6.47
N LEU A 41 28.70 -0.26 6.94
CA LEU A 41 27.97 -0.21 8.22
C LEU A 41 28.92 -0.08 9.43
N GLU A 42 29.99 -0.85 9.47
CA GLU A 42 31.00 -0.76 10.54
C GLU A 42 31.73 0.58 10.52
N THR A 43 32.10 1.08 9.35
CA THR A 43 32.80 2.36 9.21
C THR A 43 31.91 3.51 9.63
N ASP A 44 30.64 3.52 9.22
CA ASP A 44 29.67 4.56 9.61
C ASP A 44 29.36 4.52 11.12
N LEU A 45 29.23 3.33 11.70
CA LEU A 45 29.02 3.16 13.14
C LEU A 45 30.21 3.67 13.95
N LEU A 46 31.43 3.34 13.51
CA LEU A 46 32.67 3.80 14.16
C LEU A 46 32.86 5.33 14.04
N HIS A 47 32.52 5.93 12.89
CA HIS A 47 32.53 7.38 12.72
C HIS A 47 31.52 8.09 13.63
N ARG A 48 30.33 7.52 13.81
CA ARG A 48 29.31 8.08 14.73
C ARG A 48 29.70 7.97 16.20
N LEU A 49 30.37 6.87 16.57
CA LEU A 49 30.88 6.69 17.93
C LEU A 49 32.08 7.58 18.24
N ALA A 50 32.91 7.90 17.24
CA ALA A 50 34.09 8.77 17.38
C ALA A 50 33.75 10.26 17.38
N ALA A 51 32.62 10.67 16.79
CA ALA A 51 32.21 12.07 16.62
C ALA A 51 31.45 12.68 17.82
N GLY A 52 31.38 12.00 18.97
CA GLY A 52 30.88 12.55 20.24
C GLY A 52 29.67 13.48 20.13
N GLY A 53 28.49 12.93 19.92
CA GLY A 53 27.21 13.45 20.37
C GLY A 53 26.83 14.90 20.01
N GLN A 54 26.64 15.21 18.75
CA GLN A 54 25.59 16.17 18.33
C GLN A 54 24.74 15.47 17.26
N ALA A 55 23.43 15.45 17.49
CA ALA A 55 22.46 14.83 16.59
C ALA A 55 22.33 15.68 15.31
N GLU A 56 23.25 15.50 14.38
CA GLU A 56 22.96 15.82 12.99
C GLU A 56 21.96 14.79 12.48
N ALA A 57 20.88 15.30 11.88
CA ALA A 57 19.82 14.52 11.27
C ALA A 57 20.43 13.38 10.43
N SER A 58 20.06 12.17 10.75
CA SER A 58 20.56 10.95 10.14
C SER A 58 20.51 11.04 8.61
N ARG A 59 21.69 11.10 7.97
CA ARG A 59 21.78 10.91 6.53
C ARG A 59 21.33 9.48 6.20
N PRO A 60 20.37 9.30 5.32
CA PRO A 60 19.94 7.97 4.93
C PRO A 60 21.10 7.22 4.28
N PHE A 61 21.11 5.91 4.47
CA PHE A 61 22.04 4.99 3.82
C PHE A 61 22.10 5.25 2.32
N GLY A 62 23.32 5.33 1.79
CA GLY A 62 23.70 5.79 0.47
C GLY A 62 22.71 5.52 -0.65
N ALA A 63 22.40 6.59 -1.38
CA ALA A 63 21.57 6.59 -2.55
C ALA A 63 21.87 5.38 -3.46
N PHE A 64 20.88 4.51 -3.65
CA PHE A 64 20.86 3.63 -4.80
C PHE A 64 20.77 4.55 -6.02
N ARG A 65 21.87 4.67 -6.76
CA ARG A 65 21.80 5.20 -8.12
C ARG A 65 21.12 4.15 -8.97
N ALA A 66 19.81 4.21 -9.06
CA ALA A 66 19.16 3.74 -10.27
C ALA A 66 19.57 4.69 -11.41
N ASP A 67 19.80 4.18 -12.59
CA ASP A 67 20.12 4.97 -13.80
C ASP A 67 18.95 5.87 -14.27
N SER A 68 18.03 6.18 -13.42
CA SER A 68 16.97 7.15 -13.69
C SER A 68 17.33 8.48 -13.05
N ALA A 69 17.24 9.54 -13.83
CA ALA A 69 17.50 10.94 -13.46
C ALA A 69 16.66 11.49 -12.28
N PHE A 70 16.11 10.62 -11.42
CA PHE A 70 15.04 10.91 -10.49
C PHE A 70 15.41 10.82 -9.02
N MET A 71 16.63 10.40 -8.69
CA MET A 71 16.94 10.04 -7.29
C MET A 71 18.11 10.86 -6.76
N GLY A 72 17.83 12.13 -6.48
CA GLY A 72 18.52 12.86 -5.45
C GLY A 72 17.93 12.55 -4.06
N GLU A 73 18.66 12.81 -2.99
CA GLU A 73 18.07 12.86 -1.65
C GLU A 73 16.91 13.86 -1.68
N PRO A 74 15.74 13.54 -1.05
CA PRO A 74 14.62 14.46 -1.02
C PRO A 74 15.03 15.74 -0.32
N LEU A 75 14.84 16.87 -0.99
CA LEU A 75 15.15 18.19 -0.46
C LEU A 75 14.10 18.56 0.58
N ALA A 76 14.49 18.57 1.85
CA ALA A 76 13.68 19.17 2.89
C ALA A 76 13.74 20.71 2.77
N CYS A 77 12.59 21.35 2.76
CA CYS A 77 12.51 22.82 2.78
C CYS A 77 12.90 23.31 4.16
N ALA A 78 14.10 23.91 4.28
CA ALA A 78 14.59 24.48 5.53
C ALA A 78 13.82 25.76 5.93
N LYS A 79 13.15 26.40 4.99
CA LYS A 79 12.32 27.60 5.16
C LYS A 79 10.91 27.33 4.65
N PRO A 80 9.92 28.14 5.05
CA PRO A 80 8.61 28.11 4.40
C PRO A 80 8.76 28.24 2.89
N LEU A 81 8.05 27.38 2.14
CA LEU A 81 8.06 27.36 0.70
C LEU A 81 6.69 27.82 0.17
N VAL A 82 6.68 28.72 -0.82
CA VAL A 82 5.46 29.13 -1.50
C VAL A 82 5.51 28.68 -2.96
N LEU A 83 4.54 27.84 -3.35
CA LEU A 83 4.30 27.45 -4.72
C LEU A 83 3.45 28.50 -5.41
N THR A 84 4.01 29.13 -6.46
CA THR A 84 3.38 30.26 -7.17
C THR A 84 3.12 29.93 -8.63
N ASN A 85 2.34 30.80 -9.31
CA ASN A 85 2.00 30.64 -10.73
C ASN A 85 1.41 29.25 -11.00
N ILE A 86 0.34 28.93 -10.29
CA ILE A 86 -0.34 27.65 -10.30
C ILE A 86 -1.79 27.79 -10.76
N ARG A 87 -2.33 26.73 -11.31
CA ARG A 87 -3.77 26.44 -11.39
C ARG A 87 -4.04 25.39 -10.33
N LEU A 88 -4.79 25.71 -9.30
CA LEU A 88 -4.99 24.84 -8.13
C LEU A 88 -6.18 23.90 -8.31
N PHE A 89 -5.92 22.59 -8.25
CA PHE A 89 -6.91 21.55 -7.97
C PHE A 89 -6.76 21.14 -6.50
N ASP A 90 -7.75 21.39 -5.66
CA ASP A 90 -7.63 21.20 -4.21
C ASP A 90 -7.96 19.78 -3.72
N GLY A 91 -8.45 18.90 -4.61
CA GLY A 91 -8.89 17.54 -4.25
C GLY A 91 -10.24 17.47 -3.54
N VAL A 92 -10.86 18.62 -3.20
CA VAL A 92 -12.18 18.72 -2.54
C VAL A 92 -13.25 19.03 -3.57
N THR A 93 -13.00 20.02 -4.40
CA THR A 93 -13.92 20.44 -5.47
C THR A 93 -13.40 19.95 -6.82
N ALA A 94 -14.32 19.53 -7.70
CA ALA A 94 -13.97 19.13 -9.08
C ALA A 94 -13.78 20.38 -9.97
N ALA A 95 -12.88 21.29 -9.57
CA ALA A 95 -12.64 22.55 -10.27
C ALA A 95 -11.17 22.99 -10.16
N LEU A 96 -10.70 23.73 -11.18
CA LEU A 96 -9.43 24.42 -11.15
C LEU A 96 -9.64 25.87 -10.74
N ARG A 97 -8.75 26.38 -9.88
CA ARG A 97 -8.77 27.77 -9.38
C ARG A 97 -7.46 28.47 -9.72
N ASP A 98 -7.55 29.65 -10.30
CA ASP A 98 -6.40 30.48 -10.70
C ASP A 98 -6.15 31.61 -9.68
N GLY A 99 -5.02 32.28 -9.81
CA GLY A 99 -4.68 33.46 -8.99
C GLY A 99 -4.33 33.15 -7.52
N LEU A 100 -4.00 31.91 -7.22
CA LEU A 100 -3.66 31.44 -5.87
C LEU A 100 -2.18 31.04 -5.78
N CYS A 101 -1.67 31.00 -4.54
CA CYS A 101 -0.43 30.35 -4.18
C CYS A 101 -0.66 29.48 -2.93
N VAL A 102 0.21 28.48 -2.75
CA VAL A 102 0.13 27.52 -1.64
C VAL A 102 1.41 27.62 -0.82
N ARG A 103 1.28 27.89 0.47
CA ARG A 103 2.38 27.97 1.41
C ARG A 103 2.53 26.65 2.17
N ILE A 104 3.76 26.17 2.22
CA ILE A 104 4.17 24.95 2.91
C ILE A 104 5.09 25.33 4.06
N GLU A 105 4.80 24.77 5.23
CA GLU A 105 5.67 24.88 6.42
C GLU A 105 5.89 23.49 7.01
N GLY A 106 7.15 23.08 7.09
CA GLY A 106 7.50 21.73 7.47
C GLY A 106 6.85 20.71 6.54
N ASN A 107 6.01 19.84 7.10
CA ASN A 107 5.32 18.81 6.32
C ASN A 107 3.84 19.12 6.03
N ARG A 108 3.40 20.40 6.20
CA ARG A 108 1.98 20.76 6.08
C ARG A 108 1.77 21.91 5.09
N VAL A 109 0.59 21.89 4.51
CA VAL A 109 0.01 23.07 3.87
C VAL A 109 -0.36 24.05 4.97
N ALA A 110 0.37 25.16 5.05
CA ALA A 110 0.13 26.19 6.05
C ALA A 110 -1.06 27.06 5.65
N ASP A 111 -1.09 27.48 4.37
CA ASP A 111 -2.13 28.40 3.88
C ASP A 111 -2.28 28.34 2.36
N ILE A 112 -3.45 28.78 1.89
CA ILE A 112 -3.78 29.02 0.48
C ILE A 112 -4.26 30.46 0.38
N GLN A 113 -3.53 31.27 -0.33
CA GLN A 113 -3.78 32.72 -0.37
C GLN A 113 -3.74 33.24 -1.81
N PRO A 114 -4.33 34.41 -2.09
CA PRO A 114 -4.17 35.08 -3.37
C PRO A 114 -2.69 35.32 -3.68
N ALA A 115 -2.34 35.20 -4.96
CA ALA A 115 -0.99 35.55 -5.42
C ALA A 115 -0.67 37.01 -5.06
N GLY A 116 0.44 37.24 -4.38
CA GLY A 116 0.80 38.55 -3.84
C GLY A 116 2.30 38.81 -3.88
N ALA A 117 2.75 39.89 -3.21
CA ALA A 117 4.14 40.26 -3.14
C ALA A 117 4.96 39.23 -2.35
N ARG A 118 6.21 39.02 -2.76
CA ARG A 118 7.16 38.16 -2.06
C ARG A 118 7.44 38.65 -0.64
N GLN A 119 7.49 37.72 0.30
CA GLN A 119 7.82 37.98 1.71
C GLN A 119 9.27 37.61 1.97
N GLU A 120 9.93 38.36 2.88
CA GLU A 120 11.29 38.05 3.33
C GLU A 120 11.30 36.72 4.15
N GLY A 121 12.37 35.95 4.02
CA GLY A 121 12.55 34.70 4.77
C GLY A 121 11.77 33.50 4.24
N VAL A 122 11.12 33.63 3.10
CA VAL A 122 10.31 32.59 2.43
C VAL A 122 10.94 32.22 1.08
N GLU A 123 10.99 30.94 0.77
CA GLU A 123 11.40 30.44 -0.54
C GLU A 123 10.20 30.43 -1.50
N TYR A 124 10.44 30.68 -2.78
CA TYR A 124 9.40 30.72 -3.80
C TYR A 124 9.78 29.80 -4.96
N LEU A 125 8.85 28.93 -5.33
CA LEU A 125 8.98 28.04 -6.45
C LEU A 125 7.90 28.38 -7.49
N ASP A 126 8.32 28.84 -8.67
CA ASP A 126 7.44 29.15 -9.79
C ASP A 126 7.06 27.83 -10.51
N CYS A 127 5.77 27.53 -10.56
CA CYS A 127 5.26 26.34 -11.21
C CYS A 127 4.92 26.53 -12.70
N GLY A 128 5.17 27.72 -13.26
CA GLY A 128 5.05 27.99 -14.69
C GLY A 128 3.62 27.91 -15.24
N GLY A 129 2.60 28.25 -14.45
CA GLY A 129 1.19 28.16 -14.88
C GLY A 129 0.61 26.75 -14.89
N ARG A 130 1.35 25.77 -14.37
CA ARG A 130 0.95 24.35 -14.32
C ARG A 130 -0.10 24.07 -13.24
N VAL A 131 -0.71 22.89 -13.33
CA VAL A 131 -1.66 22.46 -12.30
C VAL A 131 -0.91 21.92 -11.07
N LEU A 132 -1.20 22.51 -9.92
CA LEU A 132 -0.87 21.98 -8.60
C LEU A 132 -2.04 21.16 -8.10
N MET A 133 -1.81 19.92 -7.70
CA MET A 133 -2.81 19.00 -7.18
C MET A 133 -2.29 18.20 -5.99
N PRO A 134 -3.18 17.60 -5.17
CA PRO A 134 -2.76 16.64 -4.16
C PRO A 134 -2.06 15.44 -4.81
N GLY A 135 -1.18 14.79 -4.06
CA GLY A 135 -0.68 13.47 -4.43
C GLY A 135 -1.80 12.45 -4.58
N LEU A 136 -1.65 11.56 -5.55
CA LEU A 136 -2.63 10.51 -5.82
C LEU A 136 -2.66 9.47 -4.70
N ILE A 137 -3.83 8.87 -4.51
CA ILE A 137 -4.07 7.80 -3.54
C ILE A 137 -4.63 6.59 -4.27
N ASP A 138 -3.97 5.44 -4.14
CA ASP A 138 -4.55 4.16 -4.49
C ASP A 138 -5.20 3.54 -3.26
N ALA A 139 -6.52 3.37 -3.28
CA ALA A 139 -7.28 2.88 -2.13
C ALA A 139 -7.40 1.35 -2.06
N HIS A 140 -6.81 0.63 -3.02
CA HIS A 140 -6.72 -0.84 -3.02
C HIS A 140 -5.40 -1.29 -3.64
N TRP A 141 -4.36 -1.29 -2.84
CA TRP A 141 -2.99 -1.58 -3.23
C TRP A 141 -2.41 -2.75 -2.46
N HIS A 142 -1.45 -3.46 -3.03
CA HIS A 142 -0.73 -4.55 -2.38
C HIS A 142 0.77 -4.28 -2.39
N SER A 143 1.24 -3.46 -1.45
CA SER A 143 2.62 -2.94 -1.41
C SER A 143 3.69 -4.03 -1.45
N MET A 144 3.42 -5.18 -0.83
CA MET A 144 4.37 -6.29 -0.76
C MET A 144 4.31 -7.23 -1.97
N LEU A 145 3.20 -7.22 -2.72
CA LEU A 145 2.87 -8.27 -3.68
C LEU A 145 2.70 -7.76 -5.11
N CYS A 146 2.67 -6.44 -5.33
CA CYS A 146 2.46 -5.85 -6.65
C CYS A 146 3.58 -6.16 -7.65
N GLY A 147 4.83 -6.25 -7.19
CA GLY A 147 6.03 -6.39 -8.00
C GLY A 147 6.55 -7.83 -8.16
N ILE A 148 5.81 -8.83 -7.72
CA ILE A 148 6.20 -10.24 -7.81
C ILE A 148 5.07 -11.09 -8.39
N SER A 149 5.41 -12.21 -9.03
CA SER A 149 4.40 -13.18 -9.46
C SER A 149 3.80 -13.95 -8.29
N GLN A 150 2.61 -14.54 -8.47
CA GLN A 150 1.98 -15.37 -7.45
C GLN A 150 2.89 -16.54 -7.02
N LEU A 151 3.55 -17.18 -7.96
CA LEU A 151 4.47 -18.28 -7.66
C LEU A 151 5.64 -17.78 -6.77
N ALA A 152 6.23 -16.62 -7.09
CA ALA A 152 7.29 -16.04 -6.28
C ALA A 152 6.80 -15.68 -4.86
N ALA A 153 5.59 -15.14 -4.72
CA ALA A 153 5.00 -14.84 -3.42
C ALA A 153 4.80 -16.09 -2.55
N MET A 154 4.50 -17.25 -3.18
CA MET A 154 4.26 -18.52 -2.48
C MET A 154 5.54 -19.34 -2.21
N THR A 155 6.67 -19.04 -2.88
CA THR A 155 7.86 -19.90 -2.84
C THR A 155 9.16 -19.17 -2.52
N ALA A 156 9.22 -17.85 -2.67
CA ALA A 156 10.42 -17.09 -2.38
C ALA A 156 10.62 -16.89 -0.87
N ASP A 157 11.86 -16.70 -0.47
CA ASP A 157 12.20 -16.31 0.89
C ASP A 157 11.65 -14.90 1.22
N THR A 158 11.21 -14.71 2.45
CA THR A 158 10.59 -13.46 2.92
C THR A 158 11.46 -12.23 2.67
N PRO A 159 12.80 -12.24 2.88
CA PRO A 159 13.67 -11.10 2.54
C PRO A 159 13.57 -10.66 1.09
N TYR A 160 13.49 -11.58 0.12
CA TYR A 160 13.33 -11.23 -1.29
C TYR A 160 12.05 -10.43 -1.55
N ILE A 161 10.93 -10.87 -0.95
CA ILE A 161 9.64 -10.17 -1.06
C ILE A 161 9.77 -8.73 -0.55
N HIS A 162 10.44 -8.53 0.60
CA HIS A 162 10.63 -7.20 1.19
C HIS A 162 11.55 -6.29 0.37
N LEU A 163 12.63 -6.83 -0.20
CA LEU A 163 13.54 -6.07 -1.06
C LEU A 163 12.85 -5.63 -2.35
N ASN A 164 12.06 -6.52 -2.97
CA ASN A 164 11.25 -6.17 -4.13
C ASN A 164 10.23 -5.09 -3.79
N ALA A 165 9.51 -5.24 -2.67
CA ALA A 165 8.52 -4.26 -2.22
C ALA A 165 9.14 -2.87 -1.95
N ALA A 166 10.35 -2.81 -1.38
CA ALA A 166 11.07 -1.55 -1.17
C ALA A 166 11.40 -0.85 -2.50
N HIS A 167 11.82 -1.61 -3.51
CA HIS A 167 12.04 -1.08 -4.85
C HIS A 167 10.73 -0.56 -5.48
N GLN A 168 9.64 -1.33 -5.37
CA GLN A 168 8.35 -0.91 -5.94
C GLN A 168 7.72 0.26 -5.19
N ALA A 169 7.95 0.41 -3.90
CA ALA A 169 7.48 1.57 -3.13
C ALA A 169 8.04 2.87 -3.71
N GLN A 170 9.33 2.90 -4.05
CA GLN A 170 9.95 4.05 -4.69
C GLN A 170 9.33 4.36 -6.06
N ASN A 171 9.15 3.34 -6.89
CA ASN A 171 8.51 3.50 -8.20
C ASN A 171 7.06 4.00 -8.09
N THR A 172 6.33 3.52 -7.07
CA THR A 172 4.95 3.96 -6.78
C THR A 172 4.89 5.45 -6.46
N LEU A 173 5.81 5.95 -5.62
CA LEU A 173 5.92 7.39 -5.34
C LEU A 173 6.26 8.19 -6.60
N MET A 174 7.18 7.69 -7.44
CA MET A 174 7.60 8.36 -8.66
C MET A 174 6.52 8.37 -9.76
N ARG A 175 5.51 7.51 -9.66
CA ARG A 175 4.28 7.58 -10.49
C ARG A 175 3.23 8.56 -9.93
N GLY A 176 3.54 9.29 -8.85
CA GLY A 176 2.68 10.31 -8.26
C GLY A 176 1.73 9.81 -7.16
N PHE A 177 1.80 8.53 -6.80
CA PHE A 177 1.01 8.00 -5.70
C PHE A 177 1.74 8.24 -4.38
N THR A 178 1.31 9.27 -3.66
CA THR A 178 1.94 9.67 -2.39
C THR A 178 1.39 8.93 -1.18
N SER A 179 0.22 8.31 -1.33
CA SER A 179 -0.41 7.46 -0.30
C SER A 179 -1.05 6.22 -0.93
N VAL A 180 -1.08 5.12 -0.18
CA VAL A 180 -1.78 3.89 -0.56
C VAL A 180 -2.51 3.30 0.65
N ARG A 181 -3.71 2.74 0.41
CA ARG A 181 -4.38 1.84 1.36
C ARG A 181 -4.00 0.42 0.99
N ASP A 182 -3.15 -0.18 1.79
CA ASP A 182 -2.68 -1.55 1.58
C ASP A 182 -3.79 -2.54 1.95
N ALA A 183 -4.19 -3.36 0.98
CA ALA A 183 -5.32 -4.26 1.08
C ALA A 183 -4.91 -5.70 1.42
N GLY A 184 -3.66 -5.94 1.78
CA GLY A 184 -3.20 -7.24 2.23
C GLY A 184 -1.72 -7.48 1.98
N GLY A 185 -1.08 -8.06 2.97
CA GLY A 185 0.33 -8.41 2.98
C GLY A 185 1.09 -7.82 4.17
N PRO A 186 2.33 -8.29 4.44
CA PRO A 186 3.10 -7.92 5.62
C PRO A 186 3.78 -6.54 5.46
N SER A 187 3.01 -5.48 5.18
CA SER A 187 3.53 -4.16 4.82
C SER A 187 4.00 -3.31 6.01
N PHE A 188 3.90 -3.79 7.26
CA PHE A 188 4.28 -3.03 8.45
C PHE A 188 5.76 -2.62 8.47
N SER A 189 6.67 -3.55 8.12
CA SER A 189 8.11 -3.28 8.09
C SER A 189 8.48 -2.30 6.96
N LEU A 190 7.86 -2.44 5.79
CA LEU A 190 8.03 -1.51 4.67
C LEU A 190 7.53 -0.11 5.04
N LYS A 191 6.33 -0.02 5.63
CA LYS A 191 5.79 1.25 6.14
C LYS A 191 6.77 1.91 7.11
N ARG A 192 7.26 1.16 8.09
CA ARG A 192 8.22 1.67 9.08
C ARG A 192 9.49 2.18 8.40
N ALA A 193 10.07 1.42 7.46
CA ALA A 193 11.27 1.83 6.73
C ALA A 193 11.05 3.12 5.92
N ILE A 194 9.86 3.31 5.34
CA ILE A 194 9.50 4.54 4.63
C ILE A 194 9.33 5.71 5.59
N ASP A 195 8.65 5.51 6.71
CA ASP A 195 8.41 6.56 7.71
C ASP A 195 9.69 7.02 8.40
N GLU A 196 10.64 6.09 8.62
CA GLU A 196 11.98 6.38 9.16
C GLU A 196 12.95 6.95 8.09
N GLY A 197 12.55 7.00 6.82
CA GLY A 197 13.37 7.52 5.72
C GLY A 197 14.46 6.56 5.22
N LEU A 198 14.40 5.28 5.60
CA LEU A 198 15.34 4.25 5.11
C LEU A 198 15.04 3.87 3.66
N VAL A 199 13.78 3.97 3.24
CA VAL A 199 13.28 3.68 1.90
C VAL A 199 12.38 4.82 1.45
N HIS A 200 12.47 5.22 0.19
CA HIS A 200 11.51 6.15 -0.39
C HIS A 200 10.26 5.41 -0.84
N GLY A 201 9.10 6.01 -0.63
CA GLY A 201 7.83 5.41 -1.00
C GLY A 201 6.62 6.23 -0.55
N PRO A 202 5.40 5.79 -0.89
CA PRO A 202 4.16 6.43 -0.45
C PRO A 202 3.93 6.23 1.05
N ARG A 203 3.02 7.00 1.62
CA ARG A 203 2.42 6.67 2.91
C ARG A 203 1.64 5.39 2.80
N ILE A 204 1.82 4.46 3.72
CA ILE A 204 1.10 3.19 3.72
C ILE A 204 0.09 3.17 4.88
N PHE A 205 -1.17 2.89 4.55
CA PHE A 205 -2.23 2.58 5.50
C PHE A 205 -2.41 1.04 5.50
N PRO A 206 -1.71 0.30 6.35
CA PRO A 206 -1.60 -1.14 6.26
C PRO A 206 -2.84 -1.85 6.83
N SER A 207 -3.25 -2.96 6.20
CA SER A 207 -4.22 -3.90 6.79
C SER A 207 -3.55 -5.10 7.45
N GLY A 208 -2.32 -5.40 7.06
CA GLY A 208 -1.65 -6.63 7.44
C GLY A 208 -2.14 -7.84 6.63
N ALA A 209 -2.04 -9.02 7.21
CA ALA A 209 -2.43 -10.26 6.54
C ALA A 209 -3.92 -10.27 6.14
N MET A 210 -4.20 -10.85 4.98
CA MET A 210 -5.57 -11.12 4.53
C MET A 210 -6.18 -12.22 5.41
N VAL A 211 -7.17 -11.89 6.22
CA VAL A 211 -7.85 -12.87 7.07
C VAL A 211 -8.86 -13.64 6.24
N SER A 212 -8.71 -14.96 6.15
CA SER A 212 -9.54 -15.84 5.32
C SER A 212 -9.91 -17.12 6.05
N GLN A 213 -11.02 -17.72 5.65
CA GLN A 213 -11.38 -19.07 6.11
C GLN A 213 -10.60 -20.14 5.35
N THR A 214 -10.60 -21.38 5.86
CA THR A 214 -10.10 -22.54 5.12
C THR A 214 -10.80 -22.68 3.77
N GLY A 215 -10.02 -22.78 2.70
CA GLY A 215 -10.51 -22.85 1.32
C GLY A 215 -11.13 -21.56 0.81
N GLY A 216 -10.95 -20.43 1.50
CA GLY A 216 -11.38 -19.12 1.07
C GLY A 216 -10.38 -18.42 0.14
N HIS A 217 -10.75 -17.25 -0.37
CA HIS A 217 -9.97 -16.53 -1.38
C HIS A 217 -8.53 -16.18 -0.91
N GLY A 218 -8.32 -15.96 0.37
CA GLY A 218 -6.99 -15.70 0.96
C GLY A 218 -6.28 -16.98 1.45
N ASP A 219 -6.80 -18.17 1.19
CA ASP A 219 -6.13 -19.40 1.55
C ASP A 219 -5.15 -19.81 0.43
N PHE A 220 -3.90 -19.36 0.57
CA PHE A 220 -2.84 -19.63 -0.40
C PHE A 220 -2.04 -20.91 -0.08
N ARG A 221 -2.52 -21.76 0.83
CA ARG A 221 -1.84 -23.02 1.16
C ARG A 221 -1.81 -23.94 -0.05
N MET A 222 -0.68 -24.61 -0.20
CA MET A 222 -0.55 -25.67 -1.21
C MET A 222 -1.23 -26.95 -0.72
N PRO A 223 -1.68 -27.86 -1.61
CA PRO A 223 -2.36 -29.10 -1.21
C PRO A 223 -1.59 -29.96 -0.21
N TYR A 224 -0.26 -29.94 -0.25
CA TYR A 224 0.59 -30.69 0.70
C TYR A 224 0.67 -30.07 2.09
N GLU A 225 0.20 -28.83 2.26
CA GLU A 225 0.09 -28.16 3.56
C GLU A 225 -1.27 -28.42 4.26
N VAL A 226 -2.13 -29.20 3.62
CA VAL A 226 -3.46 -29.60 4.13
C VAL A 226 -3.50 -31.10 4.37
N PRO A 227 -3.97 -31.60 5.52
CA PRO A 227 -4.51 -30.84 6.67
C PRO A 227 -3.43 -30.05 7.41
N SER A 228 -3.79 -28.82 7.80
CA SER A 228 -2.89 -27.98 8.60
C SER A 228 -2.76 -28.50 10.02
N ARG A 229 -1.58 -28.30 10.60
CA ARG A 229 -1.32 -28.59 12.02
C ARG A 229 -1.51 -27.32 12.83
N PRO A 230 -2.18 -27.38 13.99
CA PRO A 230 -2.45 -26.19 14.79
C PRO A 230 -1.20 -25.43 15.28
N ASP A 231 -0.07 -26.13 15.35
CA ASP A 231 1.22 -25.64 15.85
C ASP A 231 2.21 -25.21 14.74
N VAL A 232 1.81 -25.31 13.48
CA VAL A 232 2.68 -25.01 12.33
C VAL A 232 1.94 -24.09 11.34
N LEU A 233 2.48 -22.90 11.15
CA LEU A 233 1.99 -21.99 10.10
C LEU A 233 2.42 -22.49 8.72
N SER A 234 1.54 -22.35 7.74
CA SER A 234 1.90 -22.50 6.33
C SER A 234 2.89 -21.40 5.90
N HIS A 235 3.59 -21.60 4.77
CA HIS A 235 4.52 -20.60 4.28
C HIS A 235 3.88 -19.21 4.08
N PRO A 236 2.72 -19.06 3.42
CA PRO A 236 2.09 -17.74 3.25
C PRO A 236 1.62 -17.12 4.57
N GLU A 237 1.23 -17.92 5.58
CA GLU A 237 0.92 -17.40 6.91
C GLU A 237 2.17 -16.95 7.64
N ALA A 238 3.26 -17.73 7.59
CA ALA A 238 4.55 -17.39 8.19
C ALA A 238 5.16 -16.14 7.55
N ALA A 239 4.95 -15.95 6.24
CA ALA A 239 5.33 -14.73 5.51
C ALA A 239 4.39 -13.54 5.79
N GLY A 240 3.29 -13.72 6.52
CA GLY A 240 2.32 -12.65 6.82
C GLY A 240 1.44 -12.23 5.63
N ILE A 241 1.35 -13.04 4.59
CA ILE A 241 0.53 -12.75 3.41
C ILE A 241 -0.94 -12.95 3.74
N CYS A 242 -1.26 -14.05 4.42
CA CYS A 242 -2.62 -14.37 4.87
C CYS A 242 -2.64 -14.84 6.32
N ALA A 243 -3.83 -14.93 6.89
CA ALA A 243 -4.09 -15.49 8.20
C ALA A 243 -5.35 -16.35 8.12
N ILE A 244 -5.19 -17.67 8.21
CA ILE A 244 -6.33 -18.59 8.16
C ILE A 244 -7.00 -18.66 9.53
N ALA A 245 -8.33 -18.49 9.54
CA ALA A 245 -9.15 -18.46 10.73
C ALA A 245 -10.50 -19.12 10.47
N ASN A 246 -10.96 -19.97 11.39
CA ASN A 246 -12.27 -20.59 11.32
C ASN A 246 -12.96 -20.44 12.67
N GLY A 247 -14.19 -19.97 12.64
CA GLY A 247 -14.94 -19.67 13.86
C GLY A 247 -14.60 -18.29 14.46
N HIS A 248 -15.51 -17.80 15.29
CA HIS A 248 -15.48 -16.49 15.93
C HIS A 248 -14.14 -16.20 16.63
N ASP A 249 -13.67 -17.11 17.47
CA ASP A 249 -12.51 -16.87 18.32
C ASP A 249 -11.19 -16.78 17.53
N GLU A 250 -11.04 -17.58 16.46
CA GLU A 250 -9.87 -17.49 15.61
C GLU A 250 -9.87 -16.20 14.77
N VAL A 251 -11.01 -15.80 14.21
CA VAL A 251 -11.12 -14.52 13.50
C VAL A 251 -10.80 -13.36 14.42
N LEU A 252 -11.36 -13.36 15.64
CA LEU A 252 -11.08 -12.35 16.66
C LEU A 252 -9.58 -12.29 17.01
N ARG A 253 -8.93 -13.44 17.19
CA ARG A 253 -7.50 -13.53 17.48
C ARG A 253 -6.66 -12.98 16.31
N ARG A 254 -6.91 -13.45 15.07
CA ARG A 254 -6.17 -13.02 13.87
C ARG A 254 -6.35 -11.53 13.59
N ALA A 255 -7.56 -11.00 13.79
CA ALA A 255 -7.84 -9.57 13.67
C ALA A 255 -7.02 -8.74 14.67
N ARG A 256 -6.99 -9.16 15.95
CA ARG A 256 -6.22 -8.50 17.00
C ARG A 256 -4.71 -8.55 16.74
N GLU A 257 -4.19 -9.63 16.17
CA GLU A 257 -2.79 -9.73 15.77
C GLU A 257 -2.44 -8.64 14.74
N GLN A 258 -3.28 -8.40 13.71
CA GLN A 258 -3.03 -7.34 12.73
C GLN A 258 -3.10 -5.94 13.38
N LEU A 259 -4.07 -5.71 14.26
CA LEU A 259 -4.19 -4.44 14.99
C LEU A 259 -2.99 -4.20 15.90
N MET A 260 -2.50 -5.23 16.60
CA MET A 260 -1.28 -5.17 17.41
C MET A 260 -0.06 -4.77 16.59
N LEU A 261 0.08 -5.29 15.37
CA LEU A 261 1.18 -4.98 14.47
C LEU A 261 1.10 -3.59 13.85
N GLY A 262 -0.04 -2.91 13.95
CA GLY A 262 -0.19 -1.53 13.48
C GLY A 262 -1.17 -1.33 12.32
N ALA A 263 -2.10 -2.27 12.10
CA ALA A 263 -3.11 -2.13 11.06
C ALA A 263 -3.93 -0.85 11.22
N SER A 264 -4.14 -0.14 10.11
CA SER A 264 -5.00 1.04 10.01
C SER A 264 -6.46 0.65 9.80
N GLN A 265 -6.70 -0.47 9.14
CA GLN A 265 -7.97 -1.13 8.90
C GLN A 265 -7.72 -2.64 8.82
N LEU A 266 -8.77 -3.44 8.91
CA LEU A 266 -8.67 -4.89 8.74
C LEU A 266 -9.16 -5.34 7.37
N LYS A 267 -8.51 -6.34 6.76
CA LYS A 267 -8.94 -6.98 5.50
C LYS A 267 -9.41 -8.41 5.77
N LEU A 268 -10.70 -8.69 5.48
CA LEU A 268 -11.29 -10.02 5.53
C LEU A 268 -11.74 -10.45 4.13
N MET A 269 -11.76 -11.76 3.86
CA MET A 269 -12.24 -12.34 2.62
C MET A 269 -13.67 -12.85 2.82
N ALA A 270 -14.67 -12.16 2.25
CA ALA A 270 -16.09 -12.48 2.43
C ALA A 270 -16.72 -13.16 1.20
N GLY A 271 -15.94 -13.36 0.15
CA GLY A 271 -16.40 -14.02 -1.08
C GLY A 271 -15.27 -14.62 -1.88
N GLY A 272 -15.62 -15.44 -2.89
CA GLY A 272 -14.66 -16.04 -3.79
C GLY A 272 -13.98 -15.04 -4.70
N GLY A 273 -12.81 -15.40 -5.23
CA GLY A 273 -11.98 -14.53 -6.05
C GLY A 273 -11.53 -15.15 -7.39
N VAL A 274 -10.94 -14.30 -8.22
CA VAL A 274 -10.48 -14.66 -9.56
C VAL A 274 -9.17 -15.45 -9.51
N THR A 275 -8.20 -14.98 -8.73
CA THR A 275 -6.83 -15.53 -8.70
C THR A 275 -6.67 -16.80 -7.87
N SER A 276 -7.61 -17.10 -6.99
CA SER A 276 -7.59 -18.28 -6.13
C SER A 276 -8.04 -19.55 -6.86
N LEU A 277 -7.42 -20.68 -6.53
CA LEU A 277 -7.64 -21.96 -7.20
C LEU A 277 -8.79 -22.77 -6.61
N TYR A 278 -9.12 -22.58 -5.34
CA TYR A 278 -9.99 -23.48 -4.59
C TYR A 278 -11.44 -23.04 -4.55
N ASP A 279 -11.69 -21.74 -4.47
CA ASP A 279 -13.01 -21.18 -4.24
C ASP A 279 -13.74 -20.78 -5.54
N PRO A 280 -15.02 -21.16 -5.70
CA PRO A 280 -15.87 -20.59 -6.74
C PRO A 280 -16.06 -19.08 -6.53
N LEU A 281 -16.13 -18.29 -7.62
CA LEU A 281 -16.38 -16.85 -7.57
C LEU A 281 -17.64 -16.48 -6.79
N THR A 282 -18.65 -17.35 -6.84
CA THR A 282 -19.95 -17.18 -6.19
C THR A 282 -19.99 -17.64 -4.74
N SER A 283 -18.87 -18.19 -4.21
CA SER A 283 -18.85 -18.64 -2.81
C SER A 283 -19.02 -17.48 -1.86
N VAL A 284 -19.81 -17.68 -0.81
CA VAL A 284 -19.96 -16.75 0.30
C VAL A 284 -19.09 -17.24 1.46
N GLN A 285 -18.11 -16.44 1.81
CA GLN A 285 -17.07 -16.83 2.77
C GLN A 285 -17.28 -16.13 4.10
N PHE A 286 -16.87 -16.81 5.17
CA PHE A 286 -17.22 -16.49 6.54
C PHE A 286 -18.73 -16.47 6.79
N THR A 287 -19.13 -16.90 7.95
CA THR A 287 -20.46 -16.67 8.50
C THR A 287 -20.62 -15.20 8.93
N GLU A 288 -21.84 -14.76 9.18
CA GLU A 288 -22.08 -13.41 9.68
C GLU A 288 -21.43 -13.21 11.06
N GLU A 289 -21.42 -14.23 11.91
CA GLU A 289 -20.81 -14.20 13.23
C GLU A 289 -19.30 -14.06 13.18
N GLU A 290 -18.63 -14.77 12.26
CA GLU A 290 -17.18 -14.63 12.01
C GLU A 290 -16.83 -13.23 11.51
N LEU A 291 -17.60 -12.67 10.57
CA LEU A 291 -17.40 -11.29 10.11
C LEU A 291 -17.61 -10.27 11.25
N ARG A 292 -18.60 -10.51 12.12
CA ARG A 292 -18.84 -9.65 13.32
C ARG A 292 -17.67 -9.69 14.28
N ALA A 293 -16.98 -10.82 14.45
CA ALA A 293 -15.79 -10.90 15.29
C ALA A 293 -14.69 -9.93 14.79
N GLY A 294 -14.44 -9.90 13.47
CA GLY A 294 -13.51 -8.95 12.87
C GLY A 294 -13.96 -7.49 13.01
N VAL A 295 -15.26 -7.22 12.80
CA VAL A 295 -15.85 -5.88 12.96
C VAL A 295 -15.73 -5.40 14.41
N GLN A 296 -16.02 -6.26 15.38
CA GLN A 296 -15.89 -5.93 16.80
C GLN A 296 -14.44 -5.59 17.16
N ALA A 297 -13.48 -6.43 16.72
CA ALA A 297 -12.07 -6.15 16.94
C ALA A 297 -11.64 -4.78 16.37
N ALA A 298 -12.08 -4.45 15.16
CA ALA A 298 -11.78 -3.17 14.53
C ALA A 298 -12.42 -1.99 15.30
N ALA A 299 -13.68 -2.12 15.70
CA ALA A 299 -14.42 -1.10 16.46
C ALA A 299 -13.78 -0.82 17.81
N ASP A 300 -13.35 -1.87 18.54
CA ASP A 300 -12.67 -1.74 19.84
C ASP A 300 -11.35 -0.93 19.72
N TRP A 301 -10.76 -0.88 18.54
CA TRP A 301 -9.54 -0.14 18.27
C TRP A 301 -9.79 1.18 17.50
N GLY A 302 -11.05 1.54 17.27
CA GLY A 302 -11.46 2.79 16.63
C GLY A 302 -11.17 2.83 15.13
N THR A 303 -11.31 1.67 14.44
CA THR A 303 -11.14 1.55 13.00
C THR A 303 -12.24 0.69 12.38
N TYR A 304 -12.07 0.24 11.14
CA TYR A 304 -13.09 -0.45 10.35
C TYR A 304 -12.55 -1.71 9.65
N VAL A 305 -13.50 -2.50 9.13
CA VAL A 305 -13.22 -3.67 8.28
C VAL A 305 -13.55 -3.34 6.83
N MET A 306 -12.65 -3.74 5.92
CA MET A 306 -12.89 -3.86 4.49
C MET A 306 -12.93 -5.34 4.09
N VAL A 307 -13.78 -5.70 3.14
CA VAL A 307 -13.94 -7.08 2.69
C VAL A 307 -13.78 -7.22 1.18
N HIS A 308 -13.03 -8.27 0.78
CA HIS A 308 -13.06 -8.77 -0.59
C HIS A 308 -14.36 -9.55 -0.82
N VAL A 309 -15.15 -9.17 -1.80
CA VAL A 309 -16.37 -9.89 -2.20
C VAL A 309 -16.87 -9.40 -3.55
N TYR A 310 -17.33 -10.30 -4.43
CA TYR A 310 -17.92 -9.92 -5.70
C TYR A 310 -19.45 -9.98 -5.70
N GLY A 311 -20.03 -11.02 -5.12
CA GLY A 311 -21.43 -11.36 -5.27
C GLY A 311 -22.36 -10.75 -4.21
N ALA A 312 -23.61 -10.51 -4.59
CA ALA A 312 -24.66 -9.86 -3.77
C ALA A 312 -24.82 -10.48 -2.37
N GLN A 313 -24.92 -11.82 -2.27
CA GLN A 313 -25.17 -12.49 -0.99
C GLN A 313 -24.03 -12.26 0.03
N GLY A 314 -22.77 -12.27 -0.44
CA GLY A 314 -21.60 -12.00 0.41
C GLY A 314 -21.57 -10.56 0.87
N ILE A 315 -21.88 -9.60 -0.02
CA ILE A 315 -21.97 -8.18 0.29
C ILE A 315 -23.06 -7.92 1.33
N GLN A 316 -24.27 -8.43 1.12
CA GLN A 316 -25.39 -8.26 2.06
C GLN A 316 -25.05 -8.83 3.44
N ARG A 317 -24.41 -10.02 3.52
CA ARG A 317 -23.93 -10.60 4.78
C ARG A 317 -22.90 -9.68 5.46
N ALA A 318 -21.92 -9.18 4.71
CA ALA A 318 -20.91 -8.28 5.23
C ALA A 318 -21.50 -6.99 5.80
N LEU A 319 -22.47 -6.40 5.10
CA LEU A 319 -23.18 -5.19 5.56
C LEU A 319 -23.97 -5.45 6.87
N ARG A 320 -24.68 -6.59 6.98
CA ARG A 320 -25.37 -6.97 8.23
C ARG A 320 -24.39 -7.21 9.39
N ALA A 321 -23.18 -7.67 9.08
CA ALA A 321 -22.12 -7.81 10.10
C ALA A 321 -21.50 -6.48 10.52
N GLY A 322 -21.77 -5.36 9.81
CA GLY A 322 -21.26 -4.04 10.14
C GLY A 322 -20.00 -3.62 9.38
N VAL A 323 -19.68 -4.31 8.29
CA VAL A 323 -18.54 -3.94 7.40
C VAL A 323 -18.80 -2.57 6.78
N ARG A 324 -17.76 -1.74 6.67
CA ARG A 324 -17.86 -0.35 6.21
C ARG A 324 -17.25 -0.10 4.83
N SER A 325 -16.46 -1.03 4.28
CA SER A 325 -15.86 -0.90 2.95
C SER A 325 -15.98 -2.22 2.20
N ILE A 326 -16.68 -2.17 1.08
CA ILE A 326 -16.84 -3.30 0.15
C ILE A 326 -15.81 -3.12 -0.97
N GLU A 327 -14.90 -4.06 -1.07
CA GLU A 327 -13.90 -4.09 -2.13
C GLU A 327 -14.43 -4.95 -3.28
N HIS A 328 -14.22 -4.51 -4.49
CA HIS A 328 -14.72 -5.13 -5.72
C HIS A 328 -16.24 -4.97 -5.87
N GLY A 329 -17.02 -6.01 -5.65
CA GLY A 329 -18.48 -5.92 -5.69
C GLY A 329 -19.08 -5.85 -7.10
N GLN A 330 -18.32 -6.14 -8.18
CA GLN A 330 -18.77 -5.98 -9.56
C GLN A 330 -19.99 -6.82 -9.93
N LEU A 331 -20.33 -7.83 -9.13
CA LEU A 331 -21.50 -8.70 -9.33
C LEU A 331 -22.65 -8.38 -8.38
N ALA A 332 -22.64 -7.20 -7.76
CA ALA A 332 -23.75 -6.70 -6.97
C ALA A 332 -25.00 -6.51 -7.85
N ASP A 333 -26.17 -6.78 -7.28
CA ASP A 333 -27.46 -6.39 -7.84
C ASP A 333 -27.95 -5.07 -7.23
N GLU A 334 -29.03 -4.52 -7.79
CA GLU A 334 -29.56 -3.22 -7.39
C GLU A 334 -30.05 -3.21 -5.92
N GLU A 335 -30.61 -4.31 -5.44
CA GLU A 335 -31.03 -4.45 -4.03
C GLU A 335 -29.84 -4.32 -3.09
N THR A 336 -28.74 -4.99 -3.43
CA THR A 336 -27.49 -4.94 -2.67
C THR A 336 -26.88 -3.54 -2.67
N VAL A 337 -26.92 -2.83 -3.82
CA VAL A 337 -26.40 -1.46 -3.91
C VAL A 337 -27.25 -0.49 -3.08
N ARG A 338 -28.57 -0.65 -3.06
CA ARG A 338 -29.43 0.12 -2.13
C ARG A 338 -29.05 -0.16 -0.68
N MET A 339 -28.84 -1.42 -0.33
CA MET A 339 -28.40 -1.77 1.02
C MET A 339 -27.03 -1.15 1.37
N MET A 340 -26.09 -1.05 0.42
CA MET A 340 -24.84 -0.29 0.64
C MET A 340 -25.10 1.18 0.97
N ALA A 341 -26.01 1.82 0.21
CA ALA A 341 -26.40 3.21 0.45
C ALA A 341 -27.00 3.40 1.85
N ASP A 342 -27.95 2.55 2.24
CA ASP A 342 -28.63 2.59 3.53
C ASP A 342 -27.66 2.40 4.72
N HIS A 343 -26.62 1.59 4.54
CA HIS A 343 -25.58 1.38 5.55
C HIS A 343 -24.47 2.44 5.51
N GLY A 344 -24.47 3.36 4.54
CA GLY A 344 -23.39 4.33 4.33
C GLY A 344 -22.02 3.66 4.10
N ALA A 345 -22.04 2.52 3.43
CA ALA A 345 -20.82 1.78 3.13
C ALA A 345 -20.06 2.39 1.95
N TRP A 346 -18.76 2.34 2.00
CA TRP A 346 -17.90 2.66 0.88
C TRP A 346 -17.86 1.52 -0.13
N TRP A 347 -17.87 1.86 -1.41
CA TRP A 347 -17.62 0.93 -2.50
C TRP A 347 -16.27 1.22 -3.15
N SER A 348 -15.28 0.38 -2.87
CA SER A 348 -13.94 0.48 -3.45
C SER A 348 -13.90 -0.32 -4.74
N LEU A 349 -14.02 0.37 -5.87
CA LEU A 349 -14.11 -0.21 -7.20
C LEU A 349 -12.76 -0.18 -7.93
N GLN A 350 -12.49 -1.26 -8.67
CA GLN A 350 -11.33 -1.41 -9.53
C GLN A 350 -11.76 -1.42 -11.00
N PRO A 351 -10.93 -0.89 -11.92
CA PRO A 351 -11.24 -0.83 -13.34
C PRO A 351 -10.96 -2.16 -14.05
N PHE A 352 -11.65 -3.23 -13.63
CA PHE A 352 -11.48 -4.59 -14.14
C PHE A 352 -12.17 -4.81 -15.49
N PHE A 353 -11.88 -3.99 -16.47
CA PHE A 353 -12.40 -4.17 -17.82
C PHE A 353 -11.66 -5.31 -18.53
N GLY A 354 -12.33 -5.94 -19.48
CA GLY A 354 -11.74 -6.98 -20.35
C GLY A 354 -10.86 -6.38 -21.46
N ASP A 355 -9.99 -5.46 -21.12
CA ASP A 355 -9.11 -4.71 -22.04
C ASP A 355 -7.62 -5.08 -21.83
N ASP A 356 -6.70 -4.32 -22.44
CA ASP A 356 -5.25 -4.56 -22.40
C ASP A 356 -4.65 -4.47 -20.98
N ASP A 357 -5.38 -3.89 -20.01
CA ASP A 357 -4.96 -3.86 -18.61
C ASP A 357 -5.39 -5.12 -17.84
N ALA A 358 -6.24 -5.95 -18.42
CA ALA A 358 -6.60 -7.22 -17.81
C ALA A 358 -5.34 -8.09 -17.61
N ASN A 359 -5.29 -8.78 -16.47
CA ASN A 359 -4.23 -9.74 -16.19
C ASN A 359 -4.73 -11.13 -16.66
N PRO A 360 -4.35 -11.59 -17.86
CA PRO A 360 -4.92 -12.83 -18.41
C PRO A 360 -4.49 -14.02 -17.57
N HIS A 361 -5.46 -14.81 -17.14
CA HIS A 361 -5.19 -16.04 -16.41
C HIS A 361 -5.05 -17.21 -17.40
N ALA A 362 -3.96 -17.98 -17.24
CA ALA A 362 -3.73 -19.17 -18.04
C ALA A 362 -4.68 -20.34 -17.66
N ASP A 363 -5.14 -20.39 -16.41
CA ASP A 363 -6.17 -21.36 -15.97
C ASP A 363 -7.53 -20.95 -16.55
N PRO A 364 -8.19 -21.82 -17.34
CA PRO A 364 -9.49 -21.54 -17.95
C PRO A 364 -10.59 -21.18 -16.94
N ARG A 365 -10.55 -21.71 -15.71
CA ARG A 365 -11.53 -21.42 -14.66
C ARG A 365 -11.34 -19.98 -14.14
N SER A 366 -10.10 -19.58 -13.87
CA SER A 366 -9.78 -18.22 -13.45
C SER A 366 -10.08 -17.21 -14.57
N HIS A 367 -9.82 -17.58 -15.82
CA HIS A 367 -10.19 -16.76 -16.97
C HIS A 367 -11.70 -16.54 -17.08
N ALA A 368 -12.52 -17.60 -16.91
CA ALA A 368 -13.97 -17.48 -16.91
C ALA A 368 -14.49 -16.60 -15.77
N LYS A 369 -13.92 -16.71 -14.56
CA LYS A 369 -14.22 -15.83 -13.43
C LYS A 369 -13.89 -14.38 -13.75
N GLN A 370 -12.74 -14.11 -14.38
CA GLN A 370 -12.30 -12.77 -14.78
C GLN A 370 -13.28 -12.14 -15.79
N GLN A 371 -13.76 -12.92 -16.78
CA GLN A 371 -14.75 -12.42 -17.75
C GLN A 371 -16.05 -11.99 -17.05
N MET A 372 -16.57 -12.80 -16.12
CA MET A 372 -17.77 -12.43 -15.34
C MET A 372 -17.58 -11.10 -14.59
N VAL A 373 -16.41 -10.88 -13.97
CA VAL A 373 -16.09 -9.64 -13.26
C VAL A 373 -15.99 -8.47 -14.23
N ALA A 374 -15.34 -8.67 -15.39
CA ALA A 374 -15.21 -7.64 -16.41
C ALA A 374 -16.57 -7.17 -16.94
N GLU A 375 -17.49 -8.10 -17.24
CA GLU A 375 -18.86 -7.82 -17.67
C GLU A 375 -19.66 -7.03 -16.62
N GLY A 376 -19.37 -7.23 -15.32
CA GLY A 376 -20.02 -6.52 -14.23
C GLY A 376 -19.47 -5.11 -13.96
N THR A 377 -18.26 -4.80 -14.43
CA THR A 377 -17.52 -3.61 -14.01
C THR A 377 -18.20 -2.29 -14.40
N GLU A 378 -18.61 -2.13 -15.67
CA GLU A 378 -19.30 -0.89 -16.10
C GLU A 378 -20.62 -0.69 -15.36
N ARG A 379 -21.38 -1.76 -15.17
CA ARG A 379 -22.63 -1.73 -14.42
C ARG A 379 -22.42 -1.30 -12.97
N ALA A 380 -21.35 -1.80 -12.32
CA ALA A 380 -21.02 -1.44 -10.95
C ALA A 380 -20.73 0.06 -10.82
N TYR A 381 -19.91 0.63 -11.71
CA TYR A 381 -19.65 2.08 -11.73
C TYR A 381 -20.95 2.90 -12.01
N ALA A 382 -21.79 2.45 -12.95
CA ALA A 382 -23.05 3.11 -13.23
C ALA A 382 -24.01 3.10 -12.03
N MET A 383 -24.12 1.95 -11.33
CA MET A 383 -24.94 1.85 -10.12
C MET A 383 -24.38 2.70 -8.97
N ALA A 384 -23.04 2.76 -8.82
CA ALA A 384 -22.42 3.61 -7.81
C ALA A 384 -22.77 5.09 -8.00
N GLN A 385 -22.82 5.56 -9.25
CA GLN A 385 -23.28 6.92 -9.58
C GLN A 385 -24.79 7.07 -9.36
N GLN A 386 -25.61 6.15 -9.85
CA GLN A 386 -27.07 6.18 -9.77
C GLN A 386 -27.56 6.27 -8.31
N PHE A 387 -26.93 5.51 -7.42
CA PHE A 387 -27.28 5.45 -6.00
C PHE A 387 -26.46 6.38 -5.11
N ASN A 388 -25.60 7.22 -5.72
CA ASN A 388 -24.71 8.15 -5.02
C ASN A 388 -23.90 7.49 -3.90
N ILE A 389 -23.34 6.31 -4.19
CA ILE A 389 -22.51 5.57 -3.23
C ILE A 389 -21.19 6.30 -3.05
N GLN A 390 -20.69 6.37 -1.82
CA GLN A 390 -19.31 6.80 -1.56
C GLN A 390 -18.35 5.82 -2.22
N THR A 391 -17.77 6.24 -3.36
CA THR A 391 -16.94 5.37 -4.19
C THR A 391 -15.47 5.72 -4.01
N ALA A 392 -14.64 4.71 -3.84
CA ALA A 392 -13.19 4.82 -3.84
C ALA A 392 -12.60 4.14 -5.08
N TRP A 393 -11.52 4.68 -5.59
CA TRP A 393 -10.76 4.08 -6.67
C TRP A 393 -9.50 3.40 -6.15
N GLY A 394 -9.20 2.23 -6.65
CA GLY A 394 -7.94 1.52 -6.46
C GLY A 394 -7.66 0.60 -7.64
N THR A 395 -6.45 0.10 -7.77
CA THR A 395 -6.06 -0.73 -8.92
C THR A 395 -6.14 -2.22 -8.65
N ASP A 396 -5.87 -2.64 -7.42
CA ASP A 396 -5.68 -4.05 -7.07
C ASP A 396 -4.59 -4.73 -7.94
N ILE A 397 -3.50 -4.00 -8.25
CA ILE A 397 -2.34 -4.63 -8.91
C ILE A 397 -1.71 -5.61 -7.91
N LEU A 398 -2.02 -6.88 -8.13
CA LEU A 398 -1.61 -8.00 -7.30
C LEU A 398 -1.00 -9.08 -8.19
N PHE A 399 0.20 -9.53 -7.88
CA PHE A 399 0.94 -10.55 -8.64
C PHE A 399 1.15 -10.25 -10.13
N ALA A 400 1.13 -8.97 -10.51
CA ALA A 400 1.17 -8.51 -11.89
C ALA A 400 2.26 -7.44 -12.10
N PRO A 401 3.56 -7.80 -11.98
CA PRO A 401 4.66 -6.85 -12.10
C PRO A 401 4.72 -6.11 -13.44
N ASP A 402 4.22 -6.72 -14.51
CA ASP A 402 4.11 -6.14 -15.84
C ASP A 402 3.04 -5.05 -15.96
N LYS A 403 2.13 -4.94 -15.00
CA LYS A 403 1.06 -3.92 -15.00
C LYS A 403 1.44 -2.66 -14.20
N LEU A 404 2.56 -2.66 -13.50
CA LEU A 404 2.95 -1.54 -12.63
C LEU A 404 3.10 -0.21 -13.35
N GLU A 405 3.66 -0.22 -14.56
CA GLU A 405 3.82 1.01 -15.37
C GLU A 405 2.48 1.58 -15.86
N ARG A 406 1.43 0.78 -15.82
CA ARG A 406 0.06 1.18 -16.21
C ARG A 406 -0.78 1.72 -15.05
N HIS A 407 -0.19 1.91 -13.87
CA HIS A 407 -0.85 2.36 -12.65
C HIS A 407 -1.72 3.62 -12.88
N GLY A 408 -1.13 4.68 -13.41
CA GLY A 408 -1.85 5.92 -13.74
C GLY A 408 -2.84 5.76 -14.90
N HIS A 409 -2.52 4.90 -15.87
CA HIS A 409 -3.40 4.61 -17.01
C HIS A 409 -4.72 3.97 -16.55
N MET A 410 -4.69 3.11 -15.52
CA MET A 410 -5.89 2.50 -14.94
C MET A 410 -6.86 3.53 -14.33
N LEU A 411 -6.38 4.69 -13.90
CA LEU A 411 -7.25 5.82 -13.54
C LEU A 411 -7.73 6.56 -14.78
N ALA A 412 -6.81 6.89 -15.70
CA ALA A 412 -7.11 7.70 -16.88
C ALA A 412 -8.20 7.06 -17.75
N LYS A 413 -8.21 5.74 -17.92
CA LYS A 413 -9.22 5.04 -18.74
C LYS A 413 -10.67 5.15 -18.22
N LEU A 414 -10.86 5.51 -16.95
CA LEU A 414 -12.19 5.77 -16.39
C LEU A 414 -12.82 7.08 -16.85
N THR A 415 -12.10 7.92 -17.59
CA THR A 415 -12.66 9.14 -18.23
C THR A 415 -13.79 8.83 -19.21
N ARG A 416 -13.94 7.56 -19.62
CA ARG A 416 -15.11 7.09 -20.36
C ARG A 416 -16.41 7.03 -19.54
N LEU A 417 -16.30 7.02 -18.20
CA LEU A 417 -17.46 6.89 -17.27
C LEU A 417 -17.66 8.13 -16.39
N TYR A 418 -16.60 8.92 -16.17
CA TYR A 418 -16.61 10.08 -15.27
C TYR A 418 -15.92 11.27 -15.92
N ALA A 419 -16.29 12.48 -15.50
CA ALA A 419 -15.53 13.66 -15.86
C ALA A 419 -14.11 13.60 -15.23
N PRO A 420 -13.07 14.08 -15.93
CA PRO A 420 -11.69 13.93 -15.48
C PRO A 420 -11.41 14.51 -14.07
N LEU A 421 -11.98 15.68 -13.74
CA LEU A 421 -11.80 16.29 -12.41
C LEU A 421 -12.53 15.53 -11.29
N ASP A 422 -13.65 14.85 -11.59
CA ASP A 422 -14.31 13.97 -10.62
C ASP A 422 -13.48 12.73 -10.33
N LEU A 423 -12.81 12.18 -11.34
CA LEU A 423 -11.86 11.07 -11.16
C LEU A 423 -10.66 11.49 -10.32
N LEU A 424 -10.09 12.67 -10.57
CA LEU A 424 -9.01 13.18 -9.74
C LEU A 424 -9.47 13.39 -8.29
N ARG A 425 -10.68 13.91 -8.10
CA ARG A 425 -11.25 14.05 -6.76
C ARG A 425 -11.43 12.69 -6.09
N MET A 426 -11.86 11.65 -6.84
CA MET A 426 -11.99 10.28 -6.35
C MET A 426 -10.62 9.72 -5.93
N ALA A 427 -9.59 9.85 -6.78
CA ALA A 427 -8.23 9.33 -6.52
C ALA A 427 -7.38 10.23 -5.58
N THR A 428 -7.95 11.30 -5.04
CA THR A 428 -7.30 12.22 -4.09
C THR A 428 -8.17 12.42 -2.84
N GLY A 429 -8.96 13.48 -2.78
CA GLY A 429 -9.72 13.88 -1.58
C GLY A 429 -10.72 12.83 -1.12
N GLN A 430 -11.43 12.16 -2.04
CA GLN A 430 -12.41 11.14 -1.69
C GLN A 430 -11.73 9.87 -1.15
N ASN A 431 -10.67 9.39 -1.81
CA ASN A 431 -9.83 8.32 -1.26
C ASN A 431 -9.21 8.74 0.09
N GLY A 432 -8.79 10.00 0.24
CA GLY A 432 -8.31 10.55 1.51
C GLY A 432 -9.33 10.47 2.64
N GLN A 433 -10.61 10.70 2.33
CA GLN A 433 -11.72 10.53 3.30
C GLN A 433 -11.88 9.07 3.73
N LEU A 434 -11.78 8.12 2.78
CA LEU A 434 -11.80 6.68 3.09
C LEU A 434 -10.63 6.30 4.00
N LEU A 435 -9.41 6.77 3.71
CA LEU A 435 -8.24 6.54 4.56
C LEU A 435 -8.44 7.15 5.97
N GLY A 436 -9.11 8.29 6.05
CA GLY A 436 -9.49 8.96 7.31
C GLY A 436 -10.40 8.12 8.20
N MET A 437 -11.16 7.17 7.66
CA MET A 437 -11.97 6.23 8.44
C MET A 437 -11.15 5.33 9.38
N SER A 438 -9.83 5.26 9.19
CA SER A 438 -8.92 4.61 10.14
C SER A 438 -9.00 5.23 11.55
N GLY A 439 -9.58 6.41 11.71
CA GLY A 439 -9.87 7.05 12.99
C GLY A 439 -8.68 7.06 13.94
N ALA A 440 -8.81 6.42 15.10
CA ALA A 440 -7.73 6.31 16.09
C ALA A 440 -6.51 5.51 15.59
N ARG A 441 -6.65 4.76 14.50
CA ARG A 441 -5.58 3.97 13.85
C ARG A 441 -4.96 4.68 12.66
N ASN A 442 -5.31 5.95 12.36
CA ASN A 442 -4.66 6.74 11.33
C ASN A 442 -3.19 6.99 11.74
N PRO A 443 -2.22 6.45 10.98
CA PRO A 443 -0.82 6.49 11.41
C PRO A 443 -0.15 7.86 11.19
N TYR A 444 -0.82 8.79 10.50
CA TYR A 444 -0.22 10.07 10.10
C TYR A 444 -0.86 11.31 10.76
N GLY A 445 -1.94 11.13 11.48
CA GLY A 445 -2.55 12.16 12.34
C GLY A 445 -3.06 13.42 11.62
N ALA A 446 -3.18 13.38 10.27
CA ALA A 446 -3.70 14.48 9.47
C ALA A 446 -4.31 13.96 8.16
N SER A 447 -5.03 14.83 7.44
CA SER A 447 -5.65 14.50 6.15
C SER A 447 -4.62 14.42 5.03
N VAL A 448 -4.86 13.49 4.11
CA VAL A 448 -4.14 13.30 2.84
C VAL A 448 -5.11 13.50 1.67
N GLY A 449 -4.57 13.72 0.48
CA GLY A 449 -5.38 13.82 -0.75
C GLY A 449 -6.12 15.14 -0.94
N SER A 450 -5.87 16.14 -0.10
CA SER A 450 -6.45 17.48 -0.27
C SER A 450 -5.41 18.57 0.00
N ILE A 451 -5.54 19.71 -0.69
CA ILE A 451 -4.78 20.91 -0.43
C ILE A 451 -5.68 21.87 0.35
N VAL A 452 -5.64 21.75 1.66
CA VAL A 452 -6.35 22.62 2.60
C VAL A 452 -5.40 22.95 3.77
N ALA A 453 -5.60 24.07 4.45
CA ALA A 453 -4.77 24.42 5.59
C ALA A 453 -4.75 23.31 6.64
N GLY A 454 -3.57 22.91 7.09
CA GLY A 454 -3.34 21.83 8.05
C GLY A 454 -3.21 20.43 7.45
N SER A 455 -3.53 20.20 6.15
CA SER A 455 -3.30 18.93 5.49
C SER A 455 -1.81 18.64 5.30
N LEU A 456 -1.47 17.35 5.09
CA LEU A 456 -0.10 16.99 4.78
C LEU A 456 0.30 17.51 3.39
N ALA A 457 1.53 17.99 3.28
CA ALA A 457 2.08 18.53 2.04
C ALA A 457 2.57 17.39 1.13
N ASP A 458 1.62 16.64 0.60
CA ASP A 458 1.80 15.61 -0.41
C ASP A 458 1.21 16.15 -1.71
N LEU A 459 2.05 16.64 -2.61
CA LEU A 459 1.66 17.50 -3.73
C LEU A 459 2.32 17.08 -5.04
N LEU A 460 1.63 17.32 -6.15
CA LEU A 460 2.12 17.16 -7.51
C LEU A 460 1.97 18.45 -8.29
N VAL A 461 2.98 18.80 -9.09
CA VAL A 461 2.81 19.77 -10.19
C VAL A 461 2.88 19.00 -11.49
N VAL A 462 1.88 19.17 -12.35
CA VAL A 462 1.70 18.37 -13.54
C VAL A 462 1.63 19.21 -14.81
N ASP A 463 2.20 18.68 -15.89
CA ASP A 463 1.96 19.17 -17.25
C ASP A 463 0.63 18.59 -17.77
N GLY A 464 -0.06 19.34 -18.60
CA GLY A 464 -1.37 18.97 -19.13
C GLY A 464 -2.53 19.74 -18.49
N ASP A 465 -3.72 19.48 -18.99
CA ASP A 465 -4.97 20.09 -18.49
C ASP A 465 -5.93 19.00 -17.99
N PRO A 466 -5.93 18.70 -16.69
CA PRO A 466 -6.77 17.67 -16.11
C PRO A 466 -8.27 17.99 -16.18
N SER A 467 -8.69 19.18 -16.59
CA SER A 467 -10.10 19.45 -16.88
C SER A 467 -10.57 18.83 -18.20
N ARG A 468 -9.63 18.44 -19.07
CA ARG A 468 -9.91 17.86 -20.38
C ARG A 468 -9.73 16.34 -20.42
N ASN A 469 -8.60 15.86 -19.89
CA ASN A 469 -8.26 14.43 -19.84
C ASN A 469 -7.26 14.15 -18.70
N LEU A 470 -6.95 12.88 -18.48
CA LEU A 470 -5.95 12.45 -17.51
C LEU A 470 -4.72 11.80 -18.17
N ASP A 471 -4.43 12.13 -19.43
CA ASP A 471 -3.33 11.53 -20.20
C ASP A 471 -1.96 11.78 -19.58
N PHE A 472 -1.81 12.86 -18.79
CA PHE A 472 -0.57 13.13 -18.06
C PHE A 472 -0.18 12.00 -17.09
N LEU A 473 -1.13 11.16 -16.68
CA LEU A 473 -0.88 10.01 -15.81
C LEU A 473 -0.30 8.80 -16.57
N THR A 474 -0.40 8.77 -17.89
CA THR A 474 0.14 7.66 -18.70
C THR A 474 1.65 7.77 -18.90
N GLU A 475 2.21 8.99 -18.77
CA GLU A 475 3.64 9.30 -18.91
C GLU A 475 4.14 10.08 -17.68
N PRO A 476 4.13 9.46 -16.47
CA PRO A 476 4.42 10.19 -15.24
C PRO A 476 5.86 10.72 -15.17
N GLN A 477 6.80 10.06 -15.83
CA GLN A 477 8.20 10.50 -15.88
C GLN A 477 8.35 11.86 -16.56
N SER A 478 7.58 12.11 -17.62
CA SER A 478 7.61 13.37 -18.37
C SER A 478 6.69 14.42 -17.76
N ASN A 479 5.48 14.03 -17.37
CA ASN A 479 4.39 14.94 -17.06
C ASN A 479 4.28 15.33 -15.57
N LEU A 480 4.81 14.53 -14.64
CA LEU A 480 4.90 14.95 -13.25
C LEU A 480 6.16 15.81 -13.06
N ARG A 481 5.99 17.12 -13.01
CA ARG A 481 7.10 18.09 -12.94
C ARG A 481 7.63 18.30 -11.54
N LEU A 482 6.78 18.16 -10.53
CA LEU A 482 7.15 18.15 -9.12
C LEU A 482 6.44 17.00 -8.42
N ILE A 483 7.17 16.30 -7.57
CA ILE A 483 6.61 15.33 -6.63
C ILE A 483 7.10 15.71 -5.23
N MET A 484 6.17 16.10 -4.37
CA MET A 484 6.42 16.40 -2.97
C MET A 484 5.64 15.40 -2.09
N LYS A 485 6.28 14.86 -1.08
CA LYS A 485 5.64 14.07 -0.02
C LYS A 485 6.22 14.48 1.33
N ASP A 486 5.37 14.66 2.31
CA ASP A 486 5.76 15.07 3.64
C ASP A 486 6.56 16.41 3.66
N GLY A 487 6.21 17.33 2.76
CA GLY A 487 6.91 18.59 2.57
C GLY A 487 8.32 18.48 1.97
N LYS A 488 8.74 17.28 1.59
CA LYS A 488 10.03 17.00 0.94
C LYS A 488 9.86 16.82 -0.55
N ILE A 489 10.72 17.41 -1.34
CA ILE A 489 10.70 17.33 -2.79
C ILE A 489 11.50 16.11 -3.23
N TYR A 490 10.82 15.14 -3.86
CA TYR A 490 11.41 13.91 -4.41
C TYR A 490 11.76 14.05 -5.89
N LYS A 491 11.04 14.90 -6.62
CA LYS A 491 11.30 15.25 -8.01
C LYS A 491 11.06 16.75 -8.20
N ASN A 492 11.98 17.42 -8.88
CA ASN A 492 11.78 18.79 -9.39
C ASN A 492 12.34 18.91 -10.79
N ALA A 493 11.45 19.04 -11.75
CA ALA A 493 11.74 19.24 -13.16
C ALA A 493 10.96 20.45 -13.70
N LEU A 494 10.78 21.49 -12.88
CA LEU A 494 10.04 22.72 -13.22
C LEU A 494 10.83 23.67 -14.11
N ALA A 495 12.14 23.56 -14.13
CA ALA A 495 13.03 24.40 -14.94
C ALA A 495 13.02 23.99 -16.43
#